data_5b5a9617cbc68f48d427b2360cd7369f
#
_entry.id   5b5a9617cbc68f48d427b2360cd7369f
#
_cell.length_a   1.000
_cell.length_b   1.000
_cell.length_c   1.000
_cell.angle_alpha   90.00
_cell.angle_beta   90.00
_cell.angle_gamma   90.00
#
_symmetry.space_group_name_H-M   'P 1'
#
loop_
_entity.id
_entity.type
_entity.pdbx_description
1 polymer ?
#
loop_
_entity_poly.entity_id
_entity_poly.type
_entity_poly.pdbx_seq_one_letter_code
_entity_poly.pdbx_strand_id
1 'polypeptide(L)'
;MKKIKFFFLILFFFNSNVLADNNNDFEKWKIDFKQRALANNISEKTFDLVMADTKFLENVIKYDRYQPEFYEDTKTYVSKRSSTKKLNKGIDFYQNNKDLINIVENKFEIEKELLLSLMGIETNYGTYVGKMDILSSLATLSYDKRRSEFFTKELLILLKLIDENQIDYKSLYGSWAGAFGFFQFMPSTIKNHAIDFNTDNYIDLKNSHDAYASAANYLKKIGWKKNAPCFYRITLKDDIPKKYLNVSAKKLLNKKKLSFFKQYVQNPDKLDFLKSSYKVAIITPDKDII
;
A
#
# COMPACT_ATOMS: atom_id res chain seq x y z
N MET A 1 12.89 66.36 -29.22
CA MET A 1 12.32 65.39 -28.26
C MET A 1 12.97 64.01 -28.49
N LYS A 2 13.97 63.64 -27.66
CA LYS A 2 14.67 62.35 -27.74
C LYS A 2 13.92 61.33 -26.92
N LYS A 3 13.40 60.22 -27.52
CA LYS A 3 12.77 59.12 -26.85
C LYS A 3 13.86 58.20 -26.29
N ILE A 4 13.98 58.13 -24.98
CA ILE A 4 14.80 57.18 -24.24
C ILE A 4 14.04 55.83 -24.21
N LYS A 5 14.62 54.79 -24.87
CA LYS A 5 14.14 53.39 -24.77
C LYS A 5 14.76 52.79 -23.51
N PHE A 6 13.92 52.49 -22.51
CA PHE A 6 14.32 51.74 -21.33
C PHE A 6 14.36 50.25 -21.71
N PHE A 7 15.54 49.68 -21.67
CA PHE A 7 15.75 48.24 -21.86
C PHE A 7 15.65 47.55 -20.50
N PHE A 8 14.55 46.86 -20.25
CA PHE A 8 14.39 46.05 -19.03
C PHE A 8 15.17 44.74 -19.22
N LEU A 9 16.33 44.61 -18.57
CA LEU A 9 17.11 43.39 -18.48
C LEU A 9 16.47 42.53 -17.36
N ILE A 10 15.66 41.52 -17.75
CA ILE A 10 15.14 40.51 -16.81
C ILE A 10 16.28 39.52 -16.55
N LEU A 11 16.91 39.64 -15.39
CA LEU A 11 17.83 38.65 -14.84
C LEU A 11 17.03 37.47 -14.32
N PHE A 12 17.01 36.38 -15.08
CA PHE A 12 16.58 35.07 -14.61
C PHE A 12 17.65 34.55 -13.63
N PHE A 13 17.43 34.72 -12.34
CA PHE A 13 18.16 33.96 -11.34
C PHE A 13 17.63 32.52 -11.36
N PHE A 14 18.36 31.62 -11.99
CA PHE A 14 18.16 30.19 -11.84
C PHE A 14 18.49 29.83 -10.39
N ASN A 15 17.48 29.36 -9.64
CA ASN A 15 17.65 28.80 -8.30
C ASN A 15 18.33 27.42 -8.38
N SER A 16 19.57 27.36 -8.85
CA SER A 16 20.40 26.14 -8.82
C SER A 16 20.93 25.81 -7.41
N ASN A 17 20.89 26.75 -6.48
CA ASN A 17 21.43 26.58 -5.13
C ASN A 17 20.57 25.70 -4.21
N VAL A 18 19.25 25.63 -4.41
CA VAL A 18 18.35 24.86 -3.51
C VAL A 18 18.53 23.34 -3.69
N LEU A 19 18.81 22.87 -4.90
CA LEU A 19 19.02 21.45 -5.17
C LEU A 19 20.38 20.94 -4.67
N ALA A 20 21.41 21.77 -4.75
CA ALA A 20 22.75 21.42 -4.26
C ALA A 20 22.79 21.36 -2.73
N ASP A 21 22.05 22.20 -2.03
CA ASP A 21 21.97 22.25 -0.57
C ASP A 21 21.25 21.00 -0.01
N ASN A 22 20.12 20.62 -0.63
CA ASN A 22 19.37 19.42 -0.24
C ASN A 22 20.17 18.12 -0.39
N ASN A 23 20.99 17.99 -1.43
CA ASN A 23 21.81 16.81 -1.62
C ASN A 23 22.93 16.70 -0.58
N ASN A 24 23.60 17.81 -0.23
CA ASN A 24 24.63 17.82 0.79
C ASN A 24 24.06 17.51 2.19
N ASP A 25 22.89 18.02 2.50
CA ASP A 25 22.22 17.72 3.77
C ASP A 25 21.69 16.29 3.83
N PHE A 26 21.26 15.72 2.71
CA PHE A 26 20.89 14.30 2.62
C PHE A 26 22.11 13.39 2.84
N GLU A 27 23.28 13.72 2.30
CA GLU A 27 24.51 12.94 2.55
C GLU A 27 24.91 13.00 4.01
N LYS A 28 24.85 14.18 4.67
CA LYS A 28 25.07 14.30 6.12
C LYS A 28 24.09 13.46 6.91
N TRP A 29 22.79 13.51 6.55
CA TRP A 29 21.77 12.69 7.16
C TRP A 29 22.07 11.18 7.03
N LYS A 30 22.59 10.69 5.89
CA LYS A 30 23.00 9.27 5.74
C LYS A 30 24.07 8.87 6.74
N ILE A 31 25.03 9.77 7.01
CA ILE A 31 26.11 9.53 8.00
C ILE A 31 25.50 9.36 9.40
N ASP A 32 24.61 10.27 9.79
CA ASP A 32 23.92 10.20 11.10
C ASP A 32 23.00 8.96 11.17
N PHE A 33 22.31 8.64 10.08
CA PHE A 33 21.42 7.48 9.99
C PHE A 33 22.20 6.16 10.10
N LYS A 34 23.47 6.10 9.67
CA LYS A 34 24.34 4.92 9.84
C LYS A 34 24.43 4.51 11.31
N GLN A 35 24.63 5.46 12.21
CA GLN A 35 24.70 5.16 13.65
C GLN A 35 23.39 4.54 14.16
N ARG A 36 22.26 5.04 13.68
CA ARG A 36 20.93 4.48 14.01
C ARG A 36 20.75 3.07 13.45
N ALA A 37 21.24 2.79 12.24
CA ALA A 37 21.19 1.46 11.63
C ALA A 37 22.05 0.44 12.40
N LEU A 38 23.29 0.79 12.75
CA LEU A 38 24.18 -0.04 13.56
C LEU A 38 23.58 -0.35 14.94
N ALA A 39 22.96 0.66 15.60
CA ALA A 39 22.27 0.48 16.87
C ALA A 39 21.02 -0.44 16.76
N ASN A 40 20.49 -0.67 15.55
CA ASN A 40 19.41 -1.62 15.26
C ASN A 40 19.94 -2.98 14.74
N ASN A 41 21.21 -3.31 15.00
CA ASN A 41 21.87 -4.56 14.63
C ASN A 41 21.87 -4.83 13.10
N ILE A 42 22.02 -3.78 12.30
CA ILE A 42 22.31 -3.88 10.86
C ILE A 42 23.84 -3.82 10.73
N SER A 43 24.44 -4.76 9.98
CA SER A 43 25.88 -4.78 9.81
C SER A 43 26.38 -3.56 9.04
N GLU A 44 27.56 -3.06 9.39
CA GLU A 44 28.19 -1.94 8.69
C GLU A 44 28.41 -2.27 7.21
N LYS A 45 28.82 -3.49 6.91
CA LYS A 45 29.01 -3.99 5.55
C LYS A 45 27.73 -3.86 4.72
N THR A 46 26.60 -4.31 5.25
CA THR A 46 25.31 -4.21 4.54
C THR A 46 24.90 -2.75 4.37
N PHE A 47 25.02 -1.94 5.42
CA PHE A 47 24.69 -0.53 5.34
C PHE A 47 25.51 0.17 4.24
N ASP A 48 26.83 0.03 4.25
CA ASP A 48 27.71 0.70 3.29
C ASP A 48 27.45 0.22 1.86
N LEU A 49 27.22 -1.09 1.65
CA LEU A 49 26.89 -1.66 0.36
C LEU A 49 25.56 -1.12 -0.20
N VAL A 50 24.53 -1.11 0.65
CA VAL A 50 23.15 -0.86 0.20
C VAL A 50 22.83 0.64 0.14
N MET A 51 23.41 1.44 1.04
CA MET A 51 23.15 2.88 1.12
C MET A 51 24.11 3.72 0.25
N ALA A 52 25.17 3.13 -0.30
CA ALA A 52 26.14 3.84 -1.15
C ALA A 52 25.46 4.55 -2.34
N ASP A 53 24.59 3.83 -3.04
CA ASP A 53 23.93 4.31 -4.25
C ASP A 53 22.58 5.01 -4.00
N THR A 54 22.14 5.13 -2.73
CA THR A 54 20.87 5.80 -2.41
C THR A 54 20.95 7.30 -2.65
N LYS A 55 19.90 7.83 -3.32
CA LYS A 55 19.83 9.23 -3.78
C LYS A 55 18.63 9.93 -3.17
N PHE A 56 18.75 11.24 -2.99
CA PHE A 56 17.60 12.08 -2.68
C PHE A 56 16.70 12.19 -3.92
N LEU A 57 15.42 11.83 -3.78
CA LEU A 57 14.44 11.80 -4.87
C LEU A 57 13.36 12.86 -4.65
N GLU A 58 13.57 14.06 -5.19
CA GLU A 58 12.62 15.18 -5.03
C GLU A 58 11.18 14.83 -5.44
N ASN A 59 11.02 14.02 -6.50
CA ASN A 59 9.70 13.61 -6.96
C ASN A 59 8.96 12.75 -5.92
N VAL A 60 9.68 12.00 -5.08
CA VAL A 60 9.09 11.22 -3.98
C VAL A 60 8.41 12.15 -2.98
N ILE A 61 9.04 13.28 -2.67
CA ILE A 61 8.44 14.32 -1.80
C ILE A 61 7.18 14.90 -2.44
N LYS A 62 7.20 15.17 -3.74
CA LYS A 62 6.02 15.67 -4.48
C LYS A 62 4.87 14.67 -4.42
N TYR A 63 5.14 13.37 -4.64
CA TYR A 63 4.13 12.31 -4.55
C TYR A 63 3.58 12.16 -3.12
N ASP A 64 4.43 12.28 -2.10
CA ASP A 64 3.98 12.22 -0.71
C ASP A 64 3.06 13.40 -0.33
N ARG A 65 3.26 14.58 -0.92
CA ARG A 65 2.41 15.77 -0.70
C ARG A 65 1.09 15.72 -1.46
N TYR A 66 1.06 15.04 -2.61
CA TYR A 66 -0.11 14.96 -3.47
C TYR A 66 -0.47 13.51 -3.77
N GLN A 67 -1.56 13.03 -3.19
CA GLN A 67 -2.09 11.68 -3.37
C GLN A 67 -3.49 11.78 -3.99
N PRO A 68 -3.64 11.49 -5.31
CA PRO A 68 -4.90 11.67 -6.04
C PRO A 68 -6.11 10.94 -5.43
N GLU A 69 -5.88 9.79 -4.78
CA GLU A 69 -6.91 8.97 -4.15
C GLU A 69 -7.70 9.67 -3.04
N PHE A 70 -7.18 10.74 -2.47
CA PHE A 70 -7.90 11.54 -1.48
C PHE A 70 -8.89 12.54 -2.10
N TYR A 71 -8.86 12.71 -3.41
CA TYR A 71 -9.68 13.67 -4.15
C TYR A 71 -10.75 12.99 -5.02
N GLU A 72 -10.74 11.67 -5.14
CA GLU A 72 -11.78 10.92 -5.86
C GLU A 72 -12.93 10.55 -4.92
N ASP A 73 -14.18 10.69 -5.39
CA ASP A 73 -15.34 10.10 -4.71
C ASP A 73 -15.33 8.57 -4.82
N THR A 74 -16.00 7.89 -3.89
CA THR A 74 -15.99 6.43 -3.81
C THR A 74 -16.54 5.77 -5.07
N LYS A 75 -17.59 6.32 -5.68
CA LYS A 75 -18.20 5.77 -6.90
C LYS A 75 -17.23 5.79 -8.07
N THR A 76 -16.57 6.92 -8.30
CA THR A 76 -15.54 7.09 -9.32
C THR A 76 -14.36 6.16 -9.05
N TYR A 77 -13.88 6.11 -7.82
CA TYR A 77 -12.80 5.22 -7.39
C TYR A 77 -13.11 3.75 -7.71
N VAL A 78 -14.28 3.26 -7.28
CA VAL A 78 -14.71 1.88 -7.51
C VAL A 78 -14.87 1.60 -9.00
N SER A 79 -15.56 2.46 -9.76
CA SER A 79 -15.81 2.24 -11.20
C SER A 79 -14.52 2.12 -12.03
N LYS A 80 -13.51 2.93 -11.70
CA LYS A 80 -12.19 2.86 -12.36
C LYS A 80 -11.45 1.55 -12.04
N ARG A 81 -11.63 1.00 -10.84
CA ARG A 81 -10.85 -0.15 -10.34
C ARG A 81 -11.56 -1.49 -10.49
N SER A 82 -12.86 -1.51 -10.82
CA SER A 82 -13.68 -2.72 -11.02
C SER A 82 -14.29 -2.82 -12.41
N SER A 83 -13.61 -2.30 -13.44
CA SER A 83 -14.10 -2.34 -14.83
C SER A 83 -14.15 -3.77 -15.38
N THR A 84 -15.08 -4.03 -16.35
CA THR A 84 -15.17 -5.32 -17.07
C THR A 84 -13.81 -5.72 -17.69
N LYS A 85 -13.06 -4.76 -18.24
CA LYS A 85 -11.72 -5.02 -18.78
C LYS A 85 -10.78 -5.58 -17.70
N LYS A 86 -10.82 -5.04 -16.49
CA LYS A 86 -9.99 -5.54 -15.37
C LYS A 86 -10.47 -6.90 -14.89
N LEU A 87 -11.78 -7.14 -14.85
CA LEU A 87 -12.35 -8.44 -14.52
C LEU A 87 -11.88 -9.52 -15.50
N ASN A 88 -12.02 -9.28 -16.80
CA ASN A 88 -11.58 -10.24 -17.83
C ASN A 88 -10.08 -10.55 -17.71
N LYS A 89 -9.25 -9.51 -17.50
CA LYS A 89 -7.81 -9.71 -17.25
C LYS A 89 -7.56 -10.59 -16.02
N GLY A 90 -8.36 -10.46 -14.97
CA GLY A 90 -8.26 -11.31 -13.78
C GLY A 90 -8.65 -12.76 -14.05
N ILE A 91 -9.67 -13.00 -14.88
CA ILE A 91 -10.07 -14.32 -15.30
C ILE A 91 -8.95 -14.97 -16.12
N ASP A 92 -8.40 -14.26 -17.11
CA ASP A 92 -7.29 -14.73 -17.92
C ASP A 92 -6.05 -15.05 -17.07
N PHE A 93 -5.74 -14.15 -16.11
CA PHE A 93 -4.63 -14.37 -15.17
C PHE A 93 -4.85 -15.64 -14.33
N TYR A 94 -6.06 -15.85 -13.81
CA TYR A 94 -6.39 -17.06 -13.07
C TYR A 94 -6.23 -18.32 -13.93
N GLN A 95 -6.73 -18.34 -15.15
CA GLN A 95 -6.60 -19.51 -16.03
C GLN A 95 -5.14 -19.88 -16.26
N ASN A 96 -4.27 -18.89 -16.43
CA ASN A 96 -2.83 -19.13 -16.67
C ASN A 96 -2.04 -19.52 -15.41
N ASN A 97 -2.59 -19.31 -14.20
CA ASN A 97 -1.93 -19.58 -12.92
C ASN A 97 -2.77 -20.46 -12.00
N LYS A 98 -3.73 -21.21 -12.56
CA LYS A 98 -4.79 -21.90 -11.83
C LYS A 98 -4.27 -22.85 -10.76
N ASP A 99 -3.23 -23.63 -11.06
CA ASP A 99 -2.73 -24.66 -10.15
C ASP A 99 -2.12 -24.02 -8.90
N LEU A 100 -1.25 -23.04 -9.07
CA LEU A 100 -0.66 -22.30 -7.95
C LEU A 100 -1.73 -21.62 -7.09
N ILE A 101 -2.66 -20.92 -7.73
CA ILE A 101 -3.69 -20.16 -7.01
C ILE A 101 -4.59 -21.08 -6.21
N ASN A 102 -4.98 -22.24 -6.76
CA ASN A 102 -5.77 -23.25 -6.04
C ASN A 102 -4.98 -23.90 -4.88
N ILE A 103 -3.67 -24.16 -5.05
CA ILE A 103 -2.81 -24.64 -3.96
C ILE A 103 -2.80 -23.63 -2.81
N VAL A 104 -2.61 -22.35 -3.11
CA VAL A 104 -2.58 -21.27 -2.10
C VAL A 104 -3.96 -21.13 -1.43
N GLU A 105 -5.06 -21.10 -2.20
CA GLU A 105 -6.43 -21.05 -1.67
C GLU A 105 -6.68 -22.18 -0.66
N ASN A 106 -6.34 -23.42 -1.03
CA ASN A 106 -6.56 -24.57 -0.16
C ASN A 106 -5.67 -24.56 1.10
N LYS A 107 -4.40 -24.17 0.96
CA LYS A 107 -3.45 -24.14 2.09
C LYS A 107 -3.77 -23.08 3.11
N PHE A 108 -4.16 -21.88 2.66
CA PHE A 108 -4.37 -20.74 3.53
C PHE A 108 -5.85 -20.48 3.87
N GLU A 109 -6.78 -21.12 3.18
CA GLU A 109 -8.23 -20.93 3.30
C GLU A 109 -8.65 -19.48 3.02
N ILE A 110 -8.03 -18.87 2.02
CA ILE A 110 -8.32 -17.53 1.51
C ILE A 110 -8.86 -17.66 0.09
N GLU A 111 -10.02 -17.11 -0.16
CA GLU A 111 -10.67 -17.18 -1.47
C GLU A 111 -9.77 -16.58 -2.56
N LYS A 112 -9.62 -17.32 -3.65
CA LYS A 112 -8.83 -16.88 -4.81
C LYS A 112 -9.36 -15.59 -5.42
N GLU A 113 -10.67 -15.39 -5.39
CA GLU A 113 -11.32 -14.15 -5.87
C GLU A 113 -10.85 -12.93 -5.10
N LEU A 114 -10.63 -13.06 -3.79
CA LEU A 114 -10.09 -11.99 -2.96
C LEU A 114 -8.63 -11.69 -3.33
N LEU A 115 -7.79 -12.70 -3.42
CA LEU A 115 -6.37 -12.55 -3.79
C LEU A 115 -6.24 -11.92 -5.18
N LEU A 116 -6.98 -12.42 -6.18
CA LEU A 116 -6.99 -11.87 -7.53
C LEU A 116 -7.48 -10.41 -7.57
N SER A 117 -8.52 -10.08 -6.79
CA SER A 117 -9.04 -8.71 -6.71
C SER A 117 -8.02 -7.75 -6.12
N LEU A 118 -7.33 -8.15 -5.04
CA LEU A 118 -6.27 -7.33 -4.44
C LEU A 118 -5.12 -7.12 -5.42
N MET A 119 -4.59 -8.17 -6.05
CA MET A 119 -3.54 -8.04 -7.06
C MET A 119 -3.98 -7.17 -8.25
N GLY A 120 -5.26 -7.30 -8.67
CA GLY A 120 -5.84 -6.46 -9.71
C GLY A 120 -5.88 -4.98 -9.33
N ILE A 121 -6.20 -4.65 -8.08
CA ILE A 121 -6.23 -3.26 -7.57
C ILE A 121 -4.81 -2.72 -7.42
N GLU A 122 -3.93 -3.45 -6.77
CA GLU A 122 -2.58 -3.00 -6.43
C GLU A 122 -1.68 -2.82 -7.66
N THR A 123 -1.61 -3.83 -8.52
CA THR A 123 -0.62 -3.85 -9.60
C THR A 123 -1.18 -4.15 -10.98
N ASN A 124 -2.52 -4.19 -11.13
CA ASN A 124 -3.17 -4.61 -12.37
C ASN A 124 -2.63 -5.96 -12.88
N TYR A 125 -2.60 -6.94 -11.97
CA TYR A 125 -2.08 -8.30 -12.20
C TYR A 125 -0.59 -8.30 -12.58
N GLY A 126 0.23 -7.62 -11.79
CA GLY A 126 1.67 -7.54 -11.96
C GLY A 126 2.18 -6.64 -13.08
N THR A 127 1.27 -5.95 -13.82
CA THR A 127 1.67 -5.07 -14.93
C THR A 127 2.33 -3.77 -14.44
N TYR A 128 1.96 -3.28 -13.25
CA TYR A 128 2.42 -2.02 -12.68
C TYR A 128 2.91 -2.20 -11.26
N VAL A 129 4.07 -2.79 -11.09
CA VAL A 129 4.68 -3.03 -9.76
C VAL A 129 5.46 -1.81 -9.21
N GLY A 130 5.53 -0.73 -9.99
CA GLY A 130 6.38 0.43 -9.70
C GLY A 130 7.80 0.28 -10.25
N LYS A 131 8.46 1.42 -10.47
CA LYS A 131 9.82 1.49 -11.03
C LYS A 131 10.75 2.39 -10.20
N MET A 132 10.28 2.86 -9.04
CA MET A 132 11.10 3.69 -8.16
C MET A 132 12.07 2.81 -7.40
N ASP A 133 13.30 3.28 -7.24
CA ASP A 133 14.26 2.69 -6.31
C ASP A 133 13.72 2.82 -4.89
N ILE A 134 13.41 1.68 -4.25
CA ILE A 134 12.76 1.63 -2.93
C ILE A 134 13.67 2.16 -1.85
N LEU A 135 14.96 1.87 -1.91
CA LEU A 135 15.94 2.33 -0.92
C LEU A 135 16.06 3.84 -0.94
N SER A 136 16.25 4.43 -2.11
CA SER A 136 16.27 5.90 -2.28
C SER A 136 14.94 6.54 -1.89
N SER A 137 13.81 5.89 -2.21
CA SER A 137 12.47 6.39 -1.85
C SER A 137 12.28 6.42 -0.34
N LEU A 138 12.58 5.32 0.35
CA LEU A 138 12.46 5.23 1.81
C LEU A 138 13.47 6.14 2.51
N ALA A 139 14.71 6.22 2.03
CA ALA A 139 15.73 7.14 2.56
C ALA A 139 15.28 8.60 2.42
N THR A 140 14.77 9.00 1.25
CA THR A 140 14.23 10.35 1.02
C THR A 140 13.08 10.67 1.97
N LEU A 141 12.12 9.76 2.15
CA LEU A 141 10.98 9.95 3.04
C LEU A 141 11.35 9.87 4.53
N SER A 142 12.44 9.16 4.86
CA SER A 142 13.00 9.16 6.21
C SER A 142 13.71 10.46 6.54
N TYR A 143 14.38 11.06 5.57
CA TYR A 143 15.00 12.37 5.66
C TYR A 143 13.95 13.49 5.77
N ASP A 144 12.84 13.38 5.03
CA ASP A 144 11.75 14.37 5.04
C ASP A 144 10.99 14.39 6.37
N LYS A 145 10.74 15.59 6.91
CA LYS A 145 10.19 15.77 8.27
C LYS A 145 8.74 15.27 8.45
N ARG A 146 7.96 15.18 7.36
CA ARG A 146 6.49 14.98 7.47
C ARG A 146 6.09 13.66 8.11
N ARG A 147 6.70 12.54 7.67
CA ARG A 147 6.43 11.18 8.15
C ARG A 147 7.73 10.42 8.45
N SER A 148 8.77 11.15 8.80
CA SER A 148 10.13 10.62 8.98
C SER A 148 10.18 9.37 9.86
N GLU A 149 9.54 9.39 11.03
CA GLU A 149 9.58 8.27 11.97
C GLU A 149 8.98 6.98 11.40
N PHE A 150 7.88 7.09 10.63
CA PHE A 150 7.28 5.93 9.97
C PHE A 150 8.22 5.34 8.91
N PHE A 151 8.72 6.19 8.00
CA PHE A 151 9.58 5.70 6.91
C PHE A 151 10.96 5.26 7.40
N THR A 152 11.49 5.86 8.46
CA THR A 152 12.72 5.39 9.11
C THR A 152 12.56 3.98 9.66
N LYS A 153 11.42 3.64 10.26
CA LYS A 153 11.14 2.26 10.71
C LYS A 153 11.09 1.29 9.54
N GLU A 154 10.40 1.67 8.46
CA GLU A 154 10.32 0.84 7.25
C GLU A 154 11.71 0.63 6.62
N LEU A 155 12.55 1.68 6.53
CA LEU A 155 13.90 1.58 6.00
C LEU A 155 14.79 0.68 6.87
N LEU A 156 14.75 0.83 8.19
CA LEU A 156 15.51 -0.05 9.10
C LEU A 156 15.09 -1.51 8.97
N ILE A 157 13.79 -1.77 8.84
CA ILE A 157 13.29 -3.14 8.62
C ILE A 157 13.78 -3.69 7.28
N LEU A 158 13.75 -2.89 6.21
CA LEU A 158 14.23 -3.31 4.90
C LEU A 158 15.72 -3.64 4.93
N LEU A 159 16.53 -2.75 5.52
CA LEU A 159 17.97 -2.99 5.69
C LEU A 159 18.25 -4.29 6.48
N LYS A 160 17.43 -4.58 7.50
CA LYS A 160 17.56 -5.81 8.28
C LYS A 160 17.21 -7.05 7.47
N LEU A 161 16.15 -7.02 6.65
CA LEU A 161 15.79 -8.12 5.75
C LEU A 161 16.90 -8.41 4.72
N ILE A 162 17.57 -7.36 4.25
CA ILE A 162 18.72 -7.50 3.33
C ILE A 162 19.93 -8.09 4.08
N ASP A 163 20.24 -7.59 5.28
CA ASP A 163 21.36 -8.05 6.13
C ASP A 163 21.22 -9.53 6.49
N GLU A 164 20.00 -10.01 6.65
CA GLU A 164 19.65 -11.41 6.90
C GLU A 164 19.55 -12.25 5.60
N ASN A 165 19.88 -11.69 4.44
CA ASN A 165 19.80 -12.32 3.12
C ASN A 165 18.38 -12.86 2.78
N GLN A 166 17.32 -12.28 3.32
CA GLN A 166 15.94 -12.68 3.03
C GLN A 166 15.43 -12.06 1.72
N ILE A 167 15.99 -10.92 1.30
CA ILE A 167 15.62 -10.19 0.10
C ILE A 167 16.87 -9.76 -0.67
N ASP A 168 16.85 -9.93 -1.99
CA ASP A 168 17.88 -9.36 -2.87
C ASP A 168 17.66 -7.86 -3.07
N TYR A 169 18.60 -7.04 -2.55
CA TYR A 169 18.53 -5.58 -2.65
C TYR A 169 18.60 -5.05 -4.09
N LYS A 170 19.18 -5.81 -5.02
CA LYS A 170 19.30 -5.41 -6.43
C LYS A 170 17.97 -5.41 -7.16
N SER A 171 16.98 -6.15 -6.66
CA SER A 171 15.64 -6.27 -7.24
C SER A 171 14.62 -5.26 -6.68
N LEU A 172 15.03 -4.38 -5.75
CA LEU A 172 14.16 -3.49 -4.97
C LEU A 172 13.67 -2.27 -5.74
N TYR A 173 12.86 -2.51 -6.77
CA TYR A 173 12.09 -1.48 -7.46
C TYR A 173 10.60 -1.67 -7.19
N GLY A 174 9.91 -0.58 -6.88
CA GLY A 174 8.50 -0.62 -6.47
C GLY A 174 7.83 0.75 -6.51
N SER A 175 6.94 1.01 -5.54
CA SER A 175 6.26 2.29 -5.42
C SER A 175 7.18 3.39 -4.86
N TRP A 176 6.77 4.63 -5.05
CA TRP A 176 7.44 5.80 -4.48
C TRP A 176 7.46 5.80 -2.94
N ALA A 177 6.54 5.09 -2.30
CA ALA A 177 6.43 4.98 -0.84
C ALA A 177 7.14 3.75 -0.27
N GLY A 178 7.86 2.97 -1.09
CA GLY A 178 8.61 1.80 -0.63
C GLY A 178 7.81 0.49 -0.62
N ALA A 179 6.60 0.46 -1.21
CA ALA A 179 5.85 -0.78 -1.36
C ALA A 179 6.39 -1.64 -2.50
N PHE A 180 6.38 -2.96 -2.33
CA PHE A 180 7.07 -3.92 -3.16
C PHE A 180 6.19 -5.08 -3.61
N GLY A 181 6.44 -5.57 -4.85
CA GLY A 181 5.86 -6.80 -5.39
C GLY A 181 4.40 -6.68 -5.85
N PHE A 182 3.80 -7.82 -6.18
CA PHE A 182 2.47 -7.90 -6.78
C PHE A 182 1.34 -7.40 -5.87
N PHE A 183 1.51 -7.49 -4.55
CA PHE A 183 0.55 -7.04 -3.55
C PHE A 183 0.99 -5.79 -2.79
N GLN A 184 2.03 -5.10 -3.28
CA GLN A 184 2.51 -3.82 -2.75
C GLN A 184 2.75 -3.82 -1.22
N PHE A 185 3.51 -4.80 -0.75
CA PHE A 185 3.86 -4.92 0.66
C PHE A 185 4.90 -3.89 1.09
N MET A 186 4.66 -3.24 2.22
CA MET A 186 5.67 -2.46 2.93
C MET A 186 6.69 -3.38 3.61
N PRO A 187 7.93 -2.95 3.86
CA PRO A 187 8.95 -3.76 4.54
C PRO A 187 8.47 -4.41 5.85
N SER A 188 7.71 -3.70 6.67
CA SER A 188 7.11 -4.24 7.89
C SER A 188 6.10 -5.36 7.61
N THR A 189 5.35 -5.27 6.53
CA THR A 189 4.43 -6.33 6.10
C THR A 189 5.20 -7.54 5.60
N ILE A 190 6.29 -7.33 4.86
CA ILE A 190 7.18 -8.41 4.41
C ILE A 190 7.74 -9.17 5.63
N LYS A 191 8.38 -8.47 6.55
CA LYS A 191 8.95 -9.05 7.76
C LYS A 191 7.96 -9.93 8.54
N ASN A 192 6.71 -9.49 8.64
CA ASN A 192 5.72 -10.15 9.49
C ASN A 192 4.92 -11.24 8.79
N HIS A 193 4.83 -11.21 7.45
CA HIS A 193 3.84 -12.00 6.72
C HIS A 193 4.37 -12.66 5.46
N ALA A 194 5.49 -12.21 4.89
CA ALA A 194 6.00 -12.83 3.68
C ALA A 194 6.52 -14.25 3.92
N ILE A 195 6.46 -15.06 2.89
CA ILE A 195 6.84 -16.48 2.90
C ILE A 195 7.63 -16.75 1.63
N ASP A 196 8.78 -17.39 1.79
CA ASP A 196 9.45 -18.13 0.73
C ASP A 196 8.65 -19.42 0.50
N PHE A 197 7.79 -19.42 -0.52
CA PHE A 197 6.86 -20.51 -0.76
C PHE A 197 7.41 -21.56 -1.76
N ASN A 198 8.31 -21.12 -2.63
CA ASN A 198 9.03 -22.00 -3.57
C ASN A 198 10.29 -22.62 -2.95
N THR A 199 10.67 -22.21 -1.73
CA THR A 199 11.80 -22.74 -0.96
C THR A 199 13.16 -22.54 -1.64
N ASP A 200 13.36 -21.40 -2.32
CA ASP A 200 14.62 -21.04 -2.94
C ASP A 200 15.57 -20.24 -1.99
N ASN A 201 15.15 -20.03 -0.75
CA ASN A 201 15.78 -19.27 0.33
C ASN A 201 15.73 -17.73 0.18
N TYR A 202 14.91 -17.22 -0.74
CA TYR A 202 14.66 -15.80 -0.92
C TYR A 202 13.15 -15.51 -0.89
N ILE A 203 12.80 -14.32 -0.49
CA ILE A 203 11.43 -13.80 -0.61
C ILE A 203 11.39 -12.88 -1.83
N ASP A 204 10.84 -13.36 -2.94
CA ASP A 204 10.60 -12.56 -4.14
C ASP A 204 9.10 -12.31 -4.35
N LEU A 205 8.63 -11.14 -3.94
CA LEU A 205 7.23 -10.75 -4.10
C LEU A 205 6.84 -10.35 -5.53
N LYS A 206 7.76 -10.47 -6.51
CA LYS A 206 7.49 -10.45 -7.95
C LYS A 206 7.41 -11.87 -8.54
N ASN A 207 7.77 -12.88 -7.77
CA ASN A 207 7.50 -14.28 -8.06
C ASN A 207 6.08 -14.62 -7.60
N SER A 208 5.29 -15.27 -8.45
CA SER A 208 3.88 -15.60 -8.14
C SER A 208 3.74 -16.52 -6.92
N HIS A 209 4.66 -17.47 -6.69
CA HIS A 209 4.59 -18.39 -5.56
C HIS A 209 4.66 -17.65 -4.23
N ASP A 210 5.70 -16.84 -4.04
CA ASP A 210 5.89 -16.10 -2.80
C ASP A 210 4.85 -14.99 -2.63
N ALA A 211 4.53 -14.28 -3.71
CA ALA A 211 3.58 -13.18 -3.66
C ALA A 211 2.18 -13.65 -3.22
N TYR A 212 1.64 -14.71 -3.84
CA TYR A 212 0.32 -15.22 -3.50
C TYR A 212 0.28 -15.85 -2.10
N ALA A 213 1.29 -16.65 -1.75
CA ALA A 213 1.37 -17.27 -0.43
C ALA A 213 1.52 -16.20 0.67
N SER A 214 2.34 -15.19 0.45
CA SER A 214 2.52 -14.07 1.39
C SER A 214 1.23 -13.28 1.58
N ALA A 215 0.51 -12.95 0.50
CA ALA A 215 -0.76 -12.24 0.57
C ALA A 215 -1.83 -13.06 1.32
N ALA A 216 -1.92 -14.36 1.04
CA ALA A 216 -2.84 -15.26 1.74
C ALA A 216 -2.49 -15.38 3.22
N ASN A 217 -1.20 -15.53 3.56
CA ASN A 217 -0.72 -15.57 4.94
C ASN A 217 -1.02 -14.26 5.69
N TYR A 218 -0.82 -13.11 5.06
CA TYR A 218 -1.19 -11.81 5.60
C TYR A 218 -2.67 -11.77 5.95
N LEU A 219 -3.55 -12.08 5.01
CA LEU A 219 -5.01 -12.06 5.22
C LEU A 219 -5.43 -13.02 6.34
N LYS A 220 -4.88 -14.24 6.37
CA LYS A 220 -5.14 -15.21 7.43
C LYS A 220 -4.72 -14.69 8.81
N LYS A 221 -3.52 -14.12 8.91
CA LYS A 221 -2.99 -13.60 10.18
C LYS A 221 -3.73 -12.37 10.70
N ILE A 222 -4.23 -11.50 9.83
CA ILE A 222 -5.07 -10.37 10.25
C ILE A 222 -6.52 -10.76 10.59
N GLY A 223 -6.87 -12.05 10.43
CA GLY A 223 -8.13 -12.61 10.89
C GLY A 223 -9.22 -12.77 9.83
N TRP A 224 -8.85 -12.78 8.54
CA TRP A 224 -9.80 -13.16 7.49
C TRP A 224 -10.34 -14.56 7.75
N LYS A 225 -11.62 -14.74 7.50
CA LYS A 225 -12.31 -16.03 7.65
C LYS A 225 -12.98 -16.40 6.34
N LYS A 226 -12.67 -17.58 5.83
CA LYS A 226 -13.27 -18.12 4.62
C LYS A 226 -14.79 -18.07 4.68
N ASN A 227 -15.41 -17.69 3.58
CA ASN A 227 -16.86 -17.51 3.43
C ASN A 227 -17.49 -16.43 4.34
N ALA A 228 -16.71 -15.60 5.00
CA ALA A 228 -17.24 -14.44 5.70
C ALA A 228 -17.33 -13.26 4.72
N PRO A 229 -18.51 -12.63 4.55
CA PRO A 229 -18.63 -11.49 3.66
C PRO A 229 -17.85 -10.29 4.24
N CYS A 230 -17.05 -9.65 3.38
CA CYS A 230 -16.31 -8.43 3.76
C CYS A 230 -17.27 -7.26 4.00
N PHE A 231 -18.24 -7.08 3.11
CA PHE A 231 -19.32 -6.10 3.20
C PHE A 231 -20.55 -6.57 2.41
N TYR A 232 -21.68 -5.98 2.70
CA TYR A 232 -22.93 -6.22 1.99
C TYR A 232 -23.68 -4.90 1.80
N ARG A 233 -24.14 -4.63 0.58
CA ARG A 233 -24.89 -3.41 0.28
C ARG A 233 -26.31 -3.52 0.78
N ILE A 234 -26.75 -2.52 1.56
CA ILE A 234 -28.09 -2.44 2.12
C ILE A 234 -28.72 -1.09 1.82
N THR A 235 -30.04 -1.01 1.91
CA THR A 235 -30.78 0.24 1.94
C THR A 235 -31.26 0.47 3.36
N LEU A 236 -30.92 1.63 3.91
CA LEU A 236 -31.30 1.99 5.28
C LEU A 236 -32.69 2.63 5.31
N LYS A 237 -33.35 2.54 6.46
CA LYS A 237 -34.51 3.36 6.81
C LYS A 237 -34.04 4.72 7.33
N ASP A 238 -34.91 5.73 7.27
CA ASP A 238 -34.58 7.12 7.65
C ASP A 238 -34.42 7.31 9.16
N ASP A 239 -34.95 6.38 9.99
CA ASP A 239 -34.93 6.45 11.45
C ASP A 239 -33.64 5.96 12.10
N ILE A 240 -32.63 5.59 11.33
CA ILE A 240 -31.35 5.15 11.87
C ILE A 240 -30.62 6.29 12.59
N PRO A 241 -30.19 6.12 13.85
CA PRO A 241 -29.43 7.17 14.53
C PRO A 241 -28.05 7.43 13.88
N LYS A 242 -27.75 8.70 13.61
CA LYS A 242 -26.49 9.14 12.95
C LYS A 242 -25.22 8.59 13.57
N LYS A 243 -25.21 8.32 14.90
CA LYS A 243 -24.06 7.73 15.61
C LYS A 243 -23.63 6.35 15.08
N TYR A 244 -24.51 5.63 14.38
CA TYR A 244 -24.19 4.32 13.80
C TYR A 244 -23.62 4.41 12.38
N LEU A 245 -23.66 5.58 11.74
CA LEU A 245 -23.16 5.80 10.40
C LEU A 245 -21.67 6.16 10.46
N ASN A 246 -20.82 5.31 9.87
CA ASN A 246 -19.40 5.55 9.78
C ASN A 246 -19.05 6.02 8.36
N VAL A 247 -18.38 7.15 8.24
CA VAL A 247 -17.92 7.69 6.93
C VAL A 247 -16.62 7.06 6.45
N SER A 248 -15.95 6.26 7.26
CA SER A 248 -14.67 5.64 6.95
C SER A 248 -14.56 4.24 7.54
N ALA A 249 -14.01 3.32 6.75
CA ALA A 249 -13.67 1.97 7.20
C ALA A 249 -12.42 1.91 8.11
N LYS A 250 -11.60 2.97 8.14
CA LYS A 250 -10.36 3.01 8.96
C LYS A 250 -10.63 2.92 10.45
N LYS A 251 -11.76 3.45 10.91
CA LYS A 251 -12.17 3.40 12.31
C LYS A 251 -13.67 3.15 12.39
N LEU A 252 -14.06 1.89 12.51
CA LEU A 252 -15.46 1.49 12.65
C LEU A 252 -15.91 1.62 14.10
N LEU A 253 -16.77 2.59 14.35
CA LEU A 253 -17.38 2.85 15.66
C LEU A 253 -18.74 2.16 15.78
N ASN A 254 -19.20 1.99 17.03
CA ASN A 254 -20.56 1.53 17.34
C ASN A 254 -20.95 0.20 16.69
N LYS A 255 -20.00 -0.75 16.61
CA LYS A 255 -20.28 -2.11 16.15
C LYS A 255 -21.34 -2.76 17.05
N LYS A 256 -22.37 -3.36 16.44
CA LYS A 256 -23.45 -4.12 17.10
C LYS A 256 -23.63 -5.48 16.42
N LYS A 257 -24.42 -6.36 17.03
CA LYS A 257 -24.85 -7.59 16.36
C LYS A 257 -25.68 -7.26 15.11
N LEU A 258 -25.62 -8.08 14.08
CA LEU A 258 -26.43 -7.91 12.88
C LEU A 258 -27.93 -7.84 13.23
N SER A 259 -28.40 -8.65 14.18
CA SER A 259 -29.78 -8.61 14.67
C SER A 259 -30.23 -7.22 15.12
N PHE A 260 -29.35 -6.44 15.73
CA PHE A 260 -29.65 -5.06 16.13
C PHE A 260 -29.86 -4.14 14.91
N PHE A 261 -29.06 -4.29 13.84
CA PHE A 261 -29.17 -3.41 12.68
C PHE A 261 -30.29 -3.77 11.71
N LYS A 262 -30.79 -5.02 11.75
CA LYS A 262 -31.88 -5.45 10.86
C LYS A 262 -33.13 -4.54 10.95
N GLN A 263 -33.44 -3.99 12.13
CA GLN A 263 -34.57 -3.05 12.29
C GLN A 263 -34.46 -1.78 11.46
N TYR A 264 -33.22 -1.36 11.13
CA TYR A 264 -32.94 -0.16 10.32
C TYR A 264 -32.71 -0.45 8.84
N VAL A 265 -32.87 -1.69 8.39
CA VAL A 265 -32.70 -2.10 6.99
C VAL A 265 -34.08 -2.24 6.36
N GLN A 266 -34.27 -1.71 5.12
CA GLN A 266 -35.58 -1.78 4.45
C GLN A 266 -35.99 -3.22 4.12
N ASN A 267 -35.05 -4.08 3.70
CA ASN A 267 -35.28 -5.48 3.34
C ASN A 267 -34.40 -6.41 4.21
N PRO A 268 -34.71 -6.58 5.52
CA PRO A 268 -33.85 -7.31 6.46
C PRO A 268 -33.72 -8.80 6.11
N ASP A 269 -34.74 -9.40 5.48
CA ASP A 269 -34.77 -10.82 5.09
C ASP A 269 -33.63 -11.17 4.10
N LYS A 270 -33.21 -10.21 3.30
CA LYS A 270 -32.04 -10.38 2.41
C LYS A 270 -30.73 -10.64 3.16
N LEU A 271 -30.71 -10.46 4.48
CA LEU A 271 -29.57 -10.71 5.35
C LEU A 271 -29.69 -12.00 6.15
N ASP A 272 -30.72 -12.84 5.92
CA ASP A 272 -30.98 -14.03 6.72
C ASP A 272 -29.95 -15.15 6.52
N PHE A 273 -29.22 -15.13 5.40
CA PHE A 273 -28.09 -16.02 5.17
C PHE A 273 -26.87 -15.70 6.07
N LEU A 274 -26.84 -14.52 6.71
CA LEU A 274 -25.78 -14.13 7.63
C LEU A 274 -26.15 -14.47 9.08
N LYS A 275 -25.16 -14.90 9.85
CA LYS A 275 -25.36 -15.17 11.28
C LYS A 275 -25.74 -13.88 12.02
N SER A 276 -26.92 -13.86 12.65
CA SER A 276 -27.43 -12.72 13.40
C SER A 276 -26.51 -12.24 14.53
N SER A 277 -25.62 -13.10 15.01
CA SER A 277 -24.60 -12.80 16.02
C SER A 277 -23.36 -12.05 15.52
N TYR A 278 -23.17 -11.94 14.20
CA TYR A 278 -22.03 -11.22 13.66
C TYR A 278 -22.00 -9.77 14.15
N LYS A 279 -20.81 -9.33 14.61
CA LYS A 279 -20.59 -7.92 14.93
C LYS A 279 -20.29 -7.17 13.63
N VAL A 280 -21.16 -6.26 13.29
CA VAL A 280 -21.09 -5.45 12.06
C VAL A 280 -21.11 -3.96 12.38
N ALA A 281 -20.71 -3.13 11.43
CA ALA A 281 -20.87 -1.69 11.46
C ALA A 281 -21.45 -1.24 10.12
N ILE A 282 -22.16 -0.13 10.11
CA ILE A 282 -22.65 0.52 8.89
C ILE A 282 -21.62 1.53 8.44
N ILE A 283 -21.33 1.52 7.13
CA ILE A 283 -20.41 2.46 6.48
C ILE A 283 -21.20 3.19 5.40
N THR A 284 -21.14 4.51 5.44
CA THR A 284 -21.71 5.43 4.43
C THR A 284 -20.56 6.30 3.90
N PRO A 285 -19.76 5.79 2.94
CA PRO A 285 -18.51 6.43 2.53
C PRO A 285 -18.70 7.77 1.85
N ASP A 286 -19.78 7.92 1.09
CA ASP A 286 -20.14 9.18 0.41
C ASP A 286 -21.44 9.69 1.02
N LYS A 287 -21.55 11.00 1.23
CA LYS A 287 -22.75 11.62 1.85
C LYS A 287 -24.04 11.36 1.09
N ASP A 288 -23.95 11.04 -0.20
CA ASP A 288 -25.07 10.87 -1.12
C ASP A 288 -25.42 9.40 -1.43
N ILE A 289 -24.76 8.44 -0.76
CA ILE A 289 -25.08 7.00 -0.86
C ILE A 289 -25.69 6.58 0.48
N ILE A 290 -26.91 6.97 0.68
CA ILE A 290 -27.81 6.38 1.69
C ILE A 290 -28.82 5.52 0.97
#